data_37f2865250c9952865c08fb0145c5cc1
#
_entry.id   37f2865250c9952865c08fb0145c5cc1
#
_cell.length_a   1.000
_cell.length_b   1.000
_cell.length_c   1.000
_cell.angle_alpha   90.00
_cell.angle_beta   90.00
_cell.angle_gamma   90.00
#
_symmetry.space_group_name_H-M   'P 1'
#
loop_
_entity.id
_entity.type
_entity.pdbx_description
1 polymer ?
#
loop_
_entity_poly.entity_id
_entity_poly.type
_entity_poly.pdbx_seq_one_letter_code
_entity_poly.pdbx_strand_id
1 'polypeptide(L)'
;MEKKIILVLMTGVLAVALAASQSGSASKPAEFDHSTVYVRDLQRSADFYESVLHLVKITEPFKDGRHIWFRVGPHSQLHVVSGATEATPHDINVHLAFRVASFDDFVSHLDQMSIRYRRSIRGDSNAVSVRPDGVHQVYFQDPDGYWIEVNDDKF
;
A
#
# COMPACT_ATOMS: atom_id res chain seq x y z
N MET A 1 -77.36 13.85 -54.55
CA MET A 1 -76.36 14.48 -53.62
C MET A 1 -75.58 13.37 -52.94
N GLU A 2 -74.45 12.98 -53.55
CA GLU A 2 -73.59 11.91 -53.03
C GLU A 2 -72.51 12.49 -52.11
N LYS A 3 -72.50 11.99 -50.90
CA LYS A 3 -71.40 12.38 -49.89
C LYS A 3 -70.25 11.43 -50.11
N LYS A 4 -69.11 11.97 -50.59
CA LYS A 4 -67.83 11.25 -50.65
C LYS A 4 -67.24 11.23 -49.28
N ILE A 5 -67.05 10.05 -48.72
CA ILE A 5 -66.26 9.82 -47.46
C ILE A 5 -64.82 9.69 -47.86
N ILE A 6 -64.01 10.59 -47.42
CA ILE A 6 -62.52 10.52 -47.54
C ILE A 6 -61.98 9.76 -46.35
N LEU A 7 -61.47 8.56 -46.61
CA LEU A 7 -60.74 7.75 -45.58
C LEU A 7 -59.32 8.16 -45.58
N VAL A 8 -58.87 8.81 -44.48
CA VAL A 8 -57.47 9.17 -44.26
C VAL A 8 -56.78 8.00 -43.54
N LEU A 9 -55.92 7.31 -44.29
CA LEU A 9 -55.04 6.29 -43.72
C LEU A 9 -53.82 7.02 -42.98
N MET A 10 -53.80 7.00 -41.66
CA MET A 10 -52.64 7.35 -40.89
C MET A 10 -51.71 6.14 -40.83
N THR A 11 -50.62 6.16 -41.58
CA THR A 11 -49.52 5.22 -41.45
C THR A 11 -48.65 5.65 -40.25
N GLY A 12 -48.82 4.99 -39.11
CA GLY A 12 -47.96 5.16 -37.94
C GLY A 12 -46.62 4.48 -38.19
N VAL A 13 -45.55 5.28 -38.29
CA VAL A 13 -44.19 4.77 -38.33
C VAL A 13 -43.76 4.49 -36.88
N LEU A 14 -43.71 3.21 -36.52
CA LEU A 14 -43.21 2.76 -35.24
C LEU A 14 -41.69 2.81 -35.27
N ALA A 15 -41.06 3.89 -34.72
CA ALA A 15 -39.64 3.97 -34.53
C ALA A 15 -39.21 3.09 -33.34
N VAL A 16 -38.69 1.91 -33.63
CA VAL A 16 -38.05 1.06 -32.63
C VAL A 16 -36.67 1.66 -32.34
N ALA A 17 -36.57 2.38 -31.24
CA ALA A 17 -35.26 2.83 -30.71
C ALA A 17 -34.52 1.60 -30.15
N LEU A 18 -33.55 1.08 -30.90
CA LEU A 18 -32.58 0.13 -30.39
C LEU A 18 -31.68 0.89 -29.36
N ALA A 19 -31.99 0.76 -28.06
CA ALA A 19 -31.10 1.15 -27.00
C ALA A 19 -29.91 0.16 -26.98
N ALA A 20 -28.81 0.53 -27.65
CA ALA A 20 -27.56 -0.20 -27.50
C ALA A 20 -27.12 -0.02 -26.05
N SER A 21 -27.29 -1.05 -25.22
CA SER A 21 -26.66 -1.16 -23.90
C SER A 21 -25.15 -1.21 -24.13
N GLN A 22 -24.46 -0.08 -23.99
CA GLN A 22 -23.03 -0.07 -23.84
C GLN A 22 -22.76 -0.66 -22.46
N SER A 23 -22.56 -1.97 -22.37
CA SER A 23 -21.91 -2.61 -21.25
C SER A 23 -20.44 -2.20 -21.26
N GLY A 24 -20.17 -1.00 -20.78
CA GLY A 24 -18.83 -0.58 -20.46
C GLY A 24 -18.31 -1.54 -19.41
N SER A 25 -17.40 -2.43 -19.78
CA SER A 25 -16.62 -3.21 -18.81
C SER A 25 -15.83 -2.21 -17.98
N ALA A 26 -16.37 -1.86 -16.81
CA ALA A 26 -15.59 -1.09 -15.84
C ALA A 26 -14.34 -1.93 -15.52
N SER A 27 -13.18 -1.44 -15.92
CA SER A 27 -11.91 -2.09 -15.58
C SER A 27 -11.82 -2.17 -14.05
N LYS A 28 -11.42 -3.33 -13.52
CA LYS A 28 -11.18 -3.47 -12.09
C LYS A 28 -10.09 -2.46 -11.67
N PRO A 29 -10.17 -1.90 -10.46
CA PRO A 29 -9.10 -1.08 -9.93
C PRO A 29 -7.77 -1.84 -9.94
N ALA A 30 -6.66 -1.10 -10.10
CA ALA A 30 -5.36 -1.67 -9.86
C ALA A 30 -5.22 -2.04 -8.38
N GLU A 31 -4.60 -3.18 -8.11
CA GLU A 31 -4.32 -3.64 -6.76
C GLU A 31 -2.85 -3.38 -6.42
N PHE A 32 -2.55 -3.06 -5.16
CA PHE A 32 -1.18 -2.89 -4.72
C PHE A 32 -0.48 -4.25 -4.69
N ASP A 33 0.63 -4.37 -5.41
CA ASP A 33 1.41 -5.62 -5.53
C ASP A 33 2.62 -5.63 -4.59
N HIS A 34 3.52 -4.68 -4.75
CA HIS A 34 4.72 -4.61 -3.91
C HIS A 34 5.27 -3.20 -3.74
N SER A 35 6.13 -3.05 -2.73
CA SER A 35 7.05 -1.93 -2.60
C SER A 35 8.48 -2.45 -2.67
N THR A 36 9.42 -1.59 -3.09
CA THR A 36 10.84 -1.93 -3.16
C THR A 36 11.67 -0.94 -2.35
N VAL A 37 12.62 -1.47 -1.58
CA VAL A 37 13.70 -0.69 -0.95
C VAL A 37 15.03 -1.06 -1.59
N TYR A 38 15.81 -0.06 -1.96
CA TYR A 38 17.11 -0.24 -2.60
C TYR A 38 18.21 0.03 -1.57
N VAL A 39 18.95 -1.01 -1.18
CA VAL A 39 19.79 -1.01 0.01
C VAL A 39 21.26 -1.27 -0.31
N ARG A 40 22.13 -0.83 0.59
CA ARG A 40 23.60 -1.02 0.47
C ARG A 40 24.00 -2.44 0.84
N ASP A 41 23.43 -2.97 1.89
CA ASP A 41 23.71 -4.30 2.42
C ASP A 41 22.42 -5.11 2.51
N LEU A 42 22.29 -6.09 1.61
CA LEU A 42 21.11 -6.93 1.49
C LEU A 42 20.77 -7.67 2.78
N GLN A 43 21.78 -8.30 3.39
CA GLN A 43 21.55 -9.14 4.57
C GLN A 43 21.21 -8.30 5.80
N ARG A 44 21.93 -7.20 6.02
CA ARG A 44 21.64 -6.27 7.12
C ARG A 44 20.22 -5.73 7.07
N SER A 45 19.76 -5.32 5.89
CA SER A 45 18.40 -4.80 5.73
C SER A 45 17.36 -5.93 5.83
N ALA A 46 17.64 -7.12 5.28
CA ALA A 46 16.75 -8.27 5.42
C ALA A 46 16.61 -8.71 6.90
N ASP A 47 17.71 -8.77 7.65
CA ASP A 47 17.69 -9.11 9.08
C ASP A 47 16.90 -8.08 9.89
N PHE A 48 16.98 -6.80 9.51
CA PHE A 48 16.17 -5.74 10.12
C PHE A 48 14.67 -5.99 9.89
N TYR A 49 14.23 -6.20 8.67
CA TYR A 49 12.82 -6.45 8.34
C TYR A 49 12.29 -7.73 8.99
N GLU A 50 13.10 -8.75 9.08
CA GLU A 50 12.74 -10.02 9.75
C GLU A 50 12.66 -9.87 11.27
N SER A 51 13.66 -9.24 11.90
CA SER A 51 13.74 -9.15 13.35
C SER A 51 12.88 -8.03 13.95
N VAL A 52 12.76 -6.87 13.27
CA VAL A 52 12.02 -5.71 13.80
C VAL A 52 10.53 -5.79 13.46
N LEU A 53 10.21 -6.14 12.22
CA LEU A 53 8.82 -6.19 11.74
C LEU A 53 8.25 -7.62 11.68
N HIS A 54 9.04 -8.63 12.03
CA HIS A 54 8.68 -10.05 11.97
C HIS A 54 8.16 -10.49 10.59
N LEU A 55 8.69 -9.87 9.52
CA LEU A 55 8.29 -10.22 8.17
C LEU A 55 8.84 -11.60 7.76
N VAL A 56 8.04 -12.34 7.04
CA VAL A 56 8.40 -13.69 6.59
C VAL A 56 8.99 -13.64 5.19
N LYS A 57 10.21 -14.14 5.04
CA LYS A 57 10.86 -14.29 3.72
C LYS A 57 10.05 -15.21 2.84
N ILE A 58 9.97 -14.89 1.56
CA ILE A 58 9.34 -15.70 0.52
C ILE A 58 10.33 -15.95 -0.62
N THR A 59 10.01 -16.94 -1.46
CA THR A 59 10.86 -17.25 -2.62
C THR A 59 10.84 -16.10 -3.63
N GLU A 60 12.03 -15.66 -4.04
CA GLU A 60 12.20 -14.70 -5.12
C GLU A 60 12.65 -15.44 -6.40
N PRO A 61 12.28 -14.98 -7.60
CA PRO A 61 12.50 -15.73 -8.85
C PRO A 61 13.88 -15.52 -9.47
N PHE A 62 14.62 -14.46 -9.13
CA PHE A 62 15.85 -14.06 -9.82
C PHE A 62 17.05 -14.94 -9.44
N LYS A 63 17.16 -15.34 -8.17
CA LYS A 63 18.25 -16.18 -7.63
C LYS A 63 19.65 -15.64 -7.95
N ASP A 64 19.77 -14.33 -8.01
CA ASP A 64 21.00 -13.60 -8.37
C ASP A 64 21.80 -13.10 -7.17
N GLY A 65 21.33 -13.38 -5.94
CA GLY A 65 21.95 -12.97 -4.69
C GLY A 65 21.77 -11.47 -4.38
N ARG A 66 20.97 -10.76 -5.14
CA ARG A 66 20.72 -9.33 -4.97
C ARG A 66 19.34 -9.02 -4.39
N HIS A 67 18.46 -10.01 -4.26
CA HIS A 67 17.07 -9.85 -3.87
C HIS A 67 16.73 -10.69 -2.64
N ILE A 68 15.97 -10.12 -1.72
CA ILE A 68 15.24 -10.85 -0.67
C ILE A 68 13.84 -10.28 -0.64
N TRP A 69 12.83 -11.14 -0.69
CA TRP A 69 11.43 -10.77 -0.69
C TRP A 69 10.74 -11.18 0.60
N PHE A 70 9.83 -10.33 1.06
CA PHE A 70 9.01 -10.56 2.24
C PHE A 70 7.54 -10.48 1.91
N ARG A 71 6.74 -11.29 2.58
CA ARG A 71 5.30 -11.15 2.59
C ARG A 71 4.90 -10.02 3.55
N VAL A 72 4.10 -9.05 3.08
CA VAL A 72 3.59 -7.93 3.89
C VAL A 72 2.06 -7.90 3.96
N GLY A 73 1.40 -8.77 3.21
CA GLY A 73 -0.06 -8.92 3.21
C GLY A 73 -0.47 -10.17 2.44
N PRO A 74 -1.78 -10.43 2.30
CA PRO A 74 -2.27 -11.59 1.55
C PRO A 74 -1.80 -11.61 0.10
N HIS A 75 -1.69 -10.43 -0.53
CA HIS A 75 -1.38 -10.25 -1.94
C HIS A 75 -0.28 -9.21 -2.19
N SER A 76 0.47 -8.81 -1.14
CA SER A 76 1.48 -7.77 -1.28
C SER A 76 2.81 -8.18 -0.66
N GLN A 77 3.89 -7.59 -1.18
CA GLN A 77 5.26 -7.96 -0.88
C GLN A 77 6.12 -6.72 -0.60
N LEU A 78 7.21 -6.91 0.12
CA LEU A 78 8.32 -5.97 0.20
C LEU A 78 9.53 -6.63 -0.46
N HIS A 79 10.11 -5.95 -1.45
CA HIS A 79 11.32 -6.37 -2.13
C HIS A 79 12.51 -5.59 -1.59
N VAL A 80 13.48 -6.27 -1.01
CA VAL A 80 14.77 -5.69 -0.60
C VAL A 80 15.77 -6.01 -1.70
N VAL A 81 16.33 -4.97 -2.32
CA VAL A 81 17.22 -5.11 -3.48
C VAL A 81 18.55 -4.41 -3.19
N SER A 82 19.66 -5.12 -3.30
CA SER A 82 20.99 -4.55 -3.07
C SER A 82 21.57 -3.86 -4.28
N GLY A 83 22.50 -2.94 -4.04
CA GLY A 83 23.24 -2.23 -5.07
C GLY A 83 23.33 -0.71 -4.86
N ALA A 84 22.67 -0.17 -3.82
CA ALA A 84 22.86 1.22 -3.44
C ALA A 84 24.31 1.46 -3.00
N THR A 85 24.89 2.56 -3.43
CA THR A 85 26.26 2.95 -3.05
C THR A 85 26.32 3.80 -1.79
N GLU A 86 25.21 4.49 -1.51
CA GLU A 86 25.07 5.37 -0.34
C GLU A 86 23.62 5.33 0.18
N ALA A 87 23.43 5.69 1.44
CA ALA A 87 22.08 5.88 1.99
C ALA A 87 21.51 7.20 1.45
N THR A 88 20.34 7.13 0.86
CA THR A 88 19.64 8.32 0.38
C THR A 88 18.74 8.84 1.50
N PRO A 89 18.85 10.13 1.88
CA PRO A 89 17.90 10.72 2.83
C PRO A 89 16.48 10.68 2.24
N HIS A 90 15.56 10.10 2.99
CA HIS A 90 14.15 10.04 2.64
C HIS A 90 13.33 11.01 3.50
N ASP A 91 12.35 11.67 2.90
CA ASP A 91 11.39 12.48 3.65
C ASP A 91 10.45 11.55 4.41
N ILE A 92 10.17 11.85 5.69
CA ILE A 92 9.29 11.04 6.54
C ILE A 92 7.86 10.95 5.98
N ASN A 93 7.44 11.90 5.16
CA ASN A 93 6.14 11.85 4.50
C ASN A 93 6.07 10.79 3.37
N VAL A 94 7.23 10.22 3.02
CA VAL A 94 7.33 9.08 2.09
C VAL A 94 7.79 7.88 2.90
N HIS A 95 6.87 7.04 3.34
CA HIS A 95 7.15 5.93 4.24
C HIS A 95 6.36 4.67 3.89
N LEU A 96 6.84 3.54 4.38
CA LEU A 96 6.10 2.29 4.40
C LEU A 96 5.29 2.25 5.70
N ALA A 97 4.00 1.97 5.62
CA ALA A 97 3.16 1.85 6.80
C ALA A 97 2.77 0.38 7.06
N PHE A 98 2.94 -0.05 8.30
CA PHE A 98 2.56 -1.38 8.76
C PHE A 98 1.61 -1.26 9.95
N ARG A 99 0.66 -2.19 10.02
CA ARG A 99 -0.28 -2.30 11.11
C ARG A 99 0.10 -3.49 12.00
N VAL A 100 0.00 -3.29 13.32
CA VAL A 100 0.26 -4.33 14.32
C VAL A 100 -0.96 -4.63 15.16
N ALA A 101 -1.04 -5.86 15.66
CA ALA A 101 -2.16 -6.29 16.49
C ALA A 101 -2.09 -5.71 17.92
N SER A 102 -0.87 -5.53 18.46
CA SER A 102 -0.61 -4.93 19.77
C SER A 102 0.45 -3.84 19.60
N PHE A 103 0.02 -2.60 19.71
CA PHE A 103 0.91 -1.45 19.56
C PHE A 103 1.91 -1.33 20.72
N ASP A 104 1.44 -1.52 21.94
CA ASP A 104 2.29 -1.42 23.13
C ASP A 104 3.37 -2.51 23.17
N ASP A 105 3.04 -3.74 22.76
CA ASP A 105 4.02 -4.82 22.62
C ASP A 105 5.05 -4.49 21.54
N PHE A 106 4.63 -3.89 20.44
CA PHE A 106 5.54 -3.49 19.38
C PHE A 106 6.49 -2.37 19.82
N VAL A 107 5.99 -1.35 20.52
CA VAL A 107 6.82 -0.27 21.09
C VAL A 107 7.82 -0.85 22.08
N SER A 108 7.39 -1.76 22.97
CA SER A 108 8.27 -2.46 23.91
C SER A 108 9.36 -3.26 23.18
N HIS A 109 9.02 -3.87 22.05
CA HIS A 109 9.97 -4.57 21.19
C HIS A 109 11.03 -3.63 20.58
N LEU A 110 10.61 -2.45 20.08
CA LEU A 110 11.55 -1.43 19.60
C LEU A 110 12.53 -0.98 20.69
N ASP A 111 12.02 -0.78 21.92
CA ASP A 111 12.87 -0.40 23.07
C ASP A 111 13.88 -1.51 23.41
N GLN A 112 13.46 -2.77 23.44
CA GLN A 112 14.35 -3.92 23.68
C GLN A 112 15.44 -4.04 22.61
N MET A 113 15.11 -3.73 21.37
CA MET A 113 16.08 -3.74 20.26
C MET A 113 16.90 -2.45 20.16
N SER A 114 16.66 -1.48 21.05
CA SER A 114 17.31 -0.15 21.02
C SER A 114 17.10 0.59 19.69
N ILE A 115 15.93 0.36 19.03
CA ILE A 115 15.54 1.08 17.83
C ILE A 115 15.00 2.44 18.24
N ARG A 116 15.58 3.50 17.69
CA ARG A 116 15.08 4.86 17.92
C ARG A 116 13.84 5.09 17.05
N TYR A 117 12.75 5.50 17.67
CA TYR A 117 11.53 5.89 16.98
C TYR A 117 11.10 7.31 17.38
N ARG A 118 10.20 7.90 16.62
CA ARG A 118 9.66 9.22 16.89
C ARG A 118 8.23 9.37 16.38
N ARG A 119 7.59 10.40 16.86
CA ARG A 119 6.23 10.76 16.56
C ARG A 119 6.06 11.35 15.14
N SER A 120 7.02 12.18 14.71
CA SER A 120 7.04 12.82 13.40
C SER A 120 8.45 13.35 13.11
N ILE A 121 8.66 13.96 11.95
CA ILE A 121 9.95 14.58 11.59
C ILE A 121 10.41 15.62 12.62
N ARG A 122 9.46 16.29 13.30
CA ARG A 122 9.73 17.31 14.34
C ARG A 122 9.54 16.77 15.76
N GLY A 123 9.20 15.50 15.89
CA GLY A 123 8.93 14.88 17.19
C GLY A 123 10.22 14.48 17.90
N ASP A 124 10.12 14.33 19.22
CA ASP A 124 11.19 13.82 20.06
C ASP A 124 11.43 12.34 19.81
N SER A 125 12.66 11.88 20.16
CA SER A 125 13.00 10.46 20.15
C SER A 125 12.15 9.70 21.16
N ASN A 126 11.77 8.47 20.83
CA ASN A 126 10.97 7.56 21.65
C ASN A 126 9.59 8.16 22.06
N ALA A 127 9.00 8.93 21.17
CA ALA A 127 7.67 9.49 21.36
C ALA A 127 6.65 8.80 20.45
N VAL A 128 5.51 8.48 21.03
CA VAL A 128 4.31 7.96 20.33
C VAL A 128 3.42 9.14 19.96
N SER A 129 2.75 9.09 18.81
CA SER A 129 1.69 10.05 18.51
C SER A 129 0.33 9.36 18.45
N VAL A 130 -0.70 10.16 18.73
CA VAL A 130 -2.09 9.76 18.52
C VAL A 130 -2.65 10.64 17.41
N ARG A 131 -3.17 10.02 16.37
CA ARG A 131 -3.86 10.70 15.26
C ARG A 131 -5.20 11.28 15.74
N PRO A 132 -5.80 12.25 15.03
CA PRO A 132 -7.12 12.79 15.40
C PRO A 132 -8.24 11.74 15.45
N ASP A 133 -8.10 10.63 14.75
CA ASP A 133 -9.02 9.48 14.76
C ASP A 133 -8.73 8.46 15.88
N GLY A 134 -7.76 8.74 16.75
CA GLY A 134 -7.39 7.90 17.89
C GLY A 134 -6.35 6.82 17.60
N VAL A 135 -5.86 6.71 16.39
CA VAL A 135 -4.82 5.73 16.03
C VAL A 135 -3.48 6.14 16.61
N HIS A 136 -2.81 5.20 17.29
CA HIS A 136 -1.44 5.38 17.76
C HIS A 136 -0.46 5.08 16.64
N GLN A 137 0.63 5.83 16.56
CA GLN A 137 1.65 5.62 15.54
C GLN A 137 3.05 6.00 16.02
N VAL A 138 4.06 5.32 15.47
CA VAL A 138 5.48 5.63 15.62
C VAL A 138 6.16 5.56 14.27
N TYR A 139 7.27 6.31 14.15
CA TYR A 139 8.11 6.34 12.95
C TYR A 139 9.53 6.01 13.30
N PHE A 140 10.18 5.15 12.53
CA PHE A 140 11.59 4.81 12.65
C PHE A 140 12.18 4.56 11.26
N GLN A 141 13.49 4.36 11.18
CA GLN A 141 14.16 4.14 9.90
C GLN A 141 14.79 2.77 9.85
N ASP A 142 14.81 2.21 8.64
CA ASP A 142 15.60 1.04 8.32
C ASP A 142 17.10 1.40 8.24
N PRO A 143 18.01 0.41 8.03
CA PRO A 143 19.45 0.66 7.94
C PRO A 143 19.91 1.58 6.81
N ASP A 144 19.07 1.80 5.79
CA ASP A 144 19.35 2.65 4.64
C ASP A 144 18.60 3.98 4.65
N GLY A 145 17.80 4.23 5.71
CA GLY A 145 17.12 5.50 5.94
C GLY A 145 15.69 5.55 5.43
N TYR A 146 15.12 4.45 4.94
CA TYR A 146 13.71 4.38 4.60
C TYR A 146 12.85 4.55 5.84
N TRP A 147 11.86 5.42 5.77
CA TRP A 147 10.94 5.62 6.87
C TRP A 147 9.90 4.52 6.92
N ILE A 148 9.61 4.10 8.13
CA ILE A 148 8.61 3.10 8.45
C ILE A 148 7.68 3.70 9.50
N GLU A 149 6.38 3.67 9.21
CA GLU A 149 5.32 3.91 10.17
C GLU A 149 4.81 2.58 10.69
N VAL A 150 4.60 2.47 11.98
CA VAL A 150 3.80 1.38 12.57
C VAL A 150 2.66 1.98 13.36
N ASN A 151 1.46 1.42 13.17
CA ASN A 151 0.23 1.90 13.78
C ASN A 151 -0.72 0.76 14.20
N ASP A 152 -1.79 1.11 14.95
CA ASP A 152 -2.83 0.19 15.42
C ASP A 152 -4.19 0.39 14.71
N ASP A 153 -4.18 0.92 13.49
CA ASP A 153 -5.38 1.15 12.69
C ASP A 153 -6.20 -0.15 12.50
N LYS A 154 -7.52 -0.03 12.43
CA LYS A 154 -8.47 -1.17 12.44
C LYS A 154 -9.35 -1.26 11.18
N PHE A 155 -8.96 -0.63 10.08
CA PHE A 155 -9.72 -0.76 8.82
C PHE A 155 -9.61 -2.15 8.19
#